data_d3dae4d6e0b2e593fde3c416094bdf9e
#
_entry.id   d3dae4d6e0b2e593fde3c416094bdf9e
#
_cell.length_a   1.000
_cell.length_b   1.000
_cell.length_c   1.000
_cell.angle_alpha   90.00
_cell.angle_beta   90.00
_cell.angle_gamma   90.00
#
_symmetry.space_group_name_H-M   'P 1'
#
loop_
_entity.id
_entity.type
_entity.pdbx_description
1 polymer ?
#
loop_
_entity_poly.entity_id
_entity_poly.type
_entity_poly.pdbx_seq_one_letter_code
_entity_poly.pdbx_strand_id
1 'polypeptide(L)'
;MKKIGLSLMMILTCVMAFAQEEVVDYLQVGKTLKFQGKKFELKWCQHQNEDVYLQEWLPEGETFDNYGQMLSVTLFFSEAGTVQYVENMIQILEKRKKTDCAYYYVHEKDGEYVIDFLVLDRAGGKVNFAEVDINHCKPVIVNGKKAIQINLYTRRAYGDDINPFLESLDDKTDDWINELTQMNIVCKMK
;
A
#
# COMPACT_ATOMS: atom_id res chain seq x y z
N MET A 1 -15.42 -10.27 71.52
CA MET A 1 -14.46 -10.92 70.62
C MET A 1 -15.03 -10.79 69.22
N LYS A 2 -14.52 -9.83 68.42
CA LYS A 2 -14.97 -9.60 67.02
C LYS A 2 -14.13 -10.44 66.07
N LYS A 3 -14.77 -11.30 65.27
CA LYS A 3 -14.12 -12.07 64.22
C LYS A 3 -14.00 -11.18 63.00
N ILE A 4 -12.76 -10.93 62.56
CA ILE A 4 -12.42 -10.21 61.36
C ILE A 4 -12.45 -11.22 60.21
N GLY A 5 -13.45 -11.09 59.32
CA GLY A 5 -13.52 -11.88 58.11
C GLY A 5 -12.61 -11.27 57.03
N LEU A 6 -11.58 -12.03 56.64
CA LEU A 6 -10.67 -11.68 55.56
C LEU A 6 -11.38 -11.97 54.22
N SER A 7 -11.90 -10.92 53.57
CA SER A 7 -12.49 -11.03 52.22
C SER A 7 -11.36 -11.05 51.18
N LEU A 8 -11.09 -12.24 50.60
CA LEU A 8 -10.15 -12.43 49.51
C LEU A 8 -10.79 -11.92 48.23
N MET A 9 -10.44 -10.68 47.84
CA MET A 9 -10.88 -10.09 46.60
C MET A 9 -10.03 -10.67 45.46
N MET A 10 -10.59 -11.66 44.78
CA MET A 10 -10.01 -12.30 43.61
C MET A 10 -10.13 -11.31 42.43
N ILE A 11 -9.03 -10.59 42.12
CA ILE A 11 -8.95 -9.76 40.93
C ILE A 11 -8.85 -10.69 39.72
N LEU A 12 -9.98 -10.89 39.05
CA LEU A 12 -10.06 -11.57 37.77
C LEU A 12 -9.52 -10.60 36.69
N THR A 13 -8.21 -10.69 36.41
CA THR A 13 -7.62 -10.03 35.26
C THR A 13 -8.16 -10.70 34.00
N CYS A 14 -9.22 -10.12 33.42
CA CYS A 14 -9.62 -10.44 32.06
C CYS A 14 -8.47 -10.02 31.12
N VAL A 15 -7.62 -10.96 30.76
CA VAL A 15 -6.74 -10.84 29.61
C VAL A 15 -7.67 -10.86 28.39
N MET A 16 -8.05 -9.68 27.91
CA MET A 16 -8.63 -9.53 26.57
C MET A 16 -7.53 -9.94 25.59
N ALA A 17 -7.51 -11.21 25.22
CA ALA A 17 -6.83 -11.65 24.03
C ALA A 17 -7.56 -10.98 22.87
N PHE A 18 -7.04 -9.87 22.38
CA PHE A 18 -7.41 -9.39 21.05
C PHE A 18 -6.97 -10.48 20.08
N ALA A 19 -7.92 -11.32 19.70
CA ALA A 19 -7.73 -12.19 18.55
C ALA A 19 -7.44 -11.24 17.38
N GLN A 20 -6.20 -11.23 16.93
CA GLN A 20 -5.82 -10.53 15.72
C GLN A 20 -6.61 -11.22 14.61
N GLU A 21 -7.62 -10.54 14.03
CA GLU A 21 -8.39 -11.11 12.94
C GLU A 21 -7.41 -11.58 11.88
N GLU A 22 -7.53 -12.86 11.52
CA GLU A 22 -6.63 -13.43 10.52
C GLU A 22 -6.84 -12.70 9.19
N VAL A 23 -5.78 -12.03 8.70
CA VAL A 23 -5.85 -11.28 7.44
C VAL A 23 -6.11 -12.26 6.30
N VAL A 24 -7.19 -12.01 5.57
CA VAL A 24 -7.66 -12.88 4.48
C VAL A 24 -6.99 -12.50 3.17
N ASP A 25 -6.36 -13.48 2.51
CA ASP A 25 -5.81 -13.29 1.16
C ASP A 25 -6.93 -13.50 0.12
N TYR A 26 -7.74 -12.47 -0.13
CA TYR A 26 -8.85 -12.51 -1.09
C TYR A 26 -8.38 -12.70 -2.53
N LEU A 27 -7.24 -12.10 -2.87
CA LEU A 27 -6.69 -12.11 -4.24
C LEU A 27 -5.80 -13.31 -4.52
N GLN A 28 -5.56 -14.17 -3.53
CA GLN A 28 -4.67 -15.34 -3.61
C GLN A 28 -3.26 -15.00 -4.15
N VAL A 29 -2.79 -13.80 -3.85
CA VAL A 29 -1.43 -13.34 -4.20
C VAL A 29 -0.38 -13.98 -3.30
N GLY A 30 -0.78 -14.35 -2.07
CA GLY A 30 0.07 -14.97 -1.07
C GLY A 30 0.30 -14.07 0.14
N LYS A 31 0.54 -14.73 1.29
CA LYS A 31 0.79 -14.00 2.56
C LYS A 31 2.15 -13.29 2.58
N THR A 32 3.04 -13.57 1.62
CA THR A 32 4.37 -12.96 1.56
C THR A 32 4.76 -12.63 0.13
N LEU A 33 5.38 -11.45 -0.04
CA LEU A 33 6.00 -11.00 -1.28
C LEU A 33 7.48 -10.71 -1.04
N LYS A 34 8.27 -10.67 -2.11
CA LYS A 34 9.66 -10.20 -2.06
C LYS A 34 9.81 -9.03 -3.03
N PHE A 35 10.46 -7.96 -2.58
CA PHE A 35 10.75 -6.79 -3.38
C PHE A 35 12.00 -6.09 -2.83
N GLN A 36 12.91 -5.64 -3.70
CA GLN A 36 14.18 -5.02 -3.32
C GLN A 36 14.97 -5.86 -2.30
N GLY A 37 14.97 -7.18 -2.48
CA GLY A 37 15.63 -8.13 -1.58
C GLY A 37 14.99 -8.30 -0.20
N LYS A 38 13.90 -7.59 0.10
CA LYS A 38 13.16 -7.68 1.37
C LYS A 38 11.94 -8.55 1.27
N LYS A 39 11.55 -9.14 2.40
CA LYS A 39 10.29 -9.87 2.59
C LYS A 39 9.22 -8.91 3.10
N PHE A 40 8.08 -8.92 2.46
CA PHE A 40 6.87 -8.20 2.86
C PHE A 40 5.81 -9.22 3.28
N GLU A 41 5.10 -8.94 4.36
CA GLU A 41 4.05 -9.80 4.91
C GLU A 41 2.70 -9.11 4.78
N LEU A 42 1.68 -9.87 4.37
CA LEU A 42 0.30 -9.37 4.28
C LEU A 42 -0.17 -8.92 5.66
N LYS A 43 -0.44 -7.64 5.81
CA LYS A 43 -0.86 -7.02 7.08
C LYS A 43 -2.30 -6.55 7.06
N TRP A 44 -2.83 -6.27 5.87
CA TRP A 44 -4.18 -5.75 5.76
C TRP A 44 -4.82 -6.12 4.43
N CYS A 45 -6.14 -6.25 4.45
CA CYS A 45 -6.94 -6.47 3.27
C CYS A 45 -8.30 -5.81 3.44
N GLN A 46 -8.86 -5.34 2.33
CA GLN A 46 -10.19 -4.77 2.27
C GLN A 46 -10.91 -5.27 1.02
N HIS A 47 -12.18 -5.62 1.21
CA HIS A 47 -13.15 -5.84 0.16
C HIS A 47 -14.24 -4.79 0.35
N GLN A 48 -14.10 -3.64 -0.33
CA GLN A 48 -14.99 -2.48 -0.13
C GLN A 48 -16.38 -2.73 -0.67
N ASN A 49 -16.47 -3.44 -1.81
CA ASN A 49 -17.69 -3.86 -2.48
C ASN A 49 -17.33 -4.98 -3.47
N GLU A 50 -18.31 -5.49 -4.23
CA GLU A 50 -18.08 -6.59 -5.17
C GLU A 50 -17.06 -6.28 -6.28
N ASP A 51 -16.71 -5.00 -6.47
CA ASP A 51 -15.84 -4.55 -7.55
C ASP A 51 -14.43 -4.17 -7.12
N VAL A 52 -14.15 -3.96 -5.81
CA VAL A 52 -12.86 -3.44 -5.34
C VAL A 52 -12.29 -4.28 -4.21
N TYR A 53 -11.11 -4.86 -4.46
CA TYR A 53 -10.31 -5.61 -3.51
C TYR A 53 -8.95 -4.95 -3.36
N LEU A 54 -8.49 -4.74 -2.13
CA LEU A 54 -7.20 -4.16 -1.81
C LEU A 54 -6.51 -5.00 -0.75
N GLN A 55 -5.23 -5.27 -0.97
CA GLN A 55 -4.36 -5.96 -0.02
C GLN A 55 -3.05 -5.22 0.12
N GLU A 56 -2.49 -5.19 1.33
CA GLU A 56 -1.29 -4.44 1.66
C GLU A 56 -0.31 -5.28 2.46
N TRP A 57 0.96 -5.20 2.06
CA TRP A 57 2.08 -5.91 2.66
C TRP A 57 3.11 -4.93 3.18
N LEU A 58 3.57 -5.16 4.39
CA LEU A 58 4.65 -4.39 5.02
C LEU A 58 5.86 -5.29 5.31
N PRO A 59 7.08 -4.73 5.33
CA PRO A 59 8.24 -5.42 5.87
C PRO A 59 8.06 -5.78 7.34
N GLU A 60 8.82 -6.76 7.81
CA GLU A 60 8.82 -7.14 9.24
C GLU A 60 9.20 -5.93 10.13
N GLY A 61 8.44 -5.74 11.20
CA GLY A 61 8.65 -4.64 12.16
C GLY A 61 8.05 -3.29 11.76
N GLU A 62 7.57 -3.13 10.52
CA GLU A 62 6.87 -1.92 10.08
C GLU A 62 5.36 -1.99 10.36
N THR A 63 4.74 -0.83 10.58
CA THR A 63 3.30 -0.67 10.83
C THR A 63 2.73 0.40 9.91
N PHE A 64 1.40 0.45 9.73
CA PHE A 64 0.76 1.48 8.90
C PHE A 64 0.96 2.90 9.42
N ASP A 65 1.17 3.07 10.75
CA ASP A 65 1.46 4.39 11.34
C ASP A 65 2.90 4.86 11.06
N ASN A 66 3.82 3.90 10.83
CA ASN A 66 5.24 4.20 10.64
C ASN A 66 5.90 3.15 9.74
N TYR A 67 5.70 3.27 8.44
CA TYR A 67 6.36 2.41 7.45
C TYR A 67 7.33 3.22 6.58
N GLY A 68 8.42 2.60 6.21
CA GLY A 68 9.34 3.13 5.20
C GLY A 68 9.06 2.55 3.82
N GLN A 69 8.38 1.39 3.74
CA GLN A 69 8.07 0.71 2.48
C GLN A 69 6.74 -0.03 2.60
N MET A 70 5.97 -0.07 1.51
CA MET A 70 4.74 -0.84 1.42
C MET A 70 4.56 -1.38 0.01
N LEU A 71 4.03 -2.58 -0.10
CA LEU A 71 3.46 -3.11 -1.35
C LEU A 71 1.94 -3.19 -1.20
N SER A 72 1.24 -2.80 -2.26
CA SER A 72 -0.21 -2.97 -2.33
C SER A 72 -0.60 -3.61 -3.65
N VAL A 73 -1.66 -4.39 -3.63
CA VAL A 73 -2.30 -4.92 -4.83
C VAL A 73 -3.78 -4.60 -4.77
N THR A 74 -4.24 -3.84 -5.75
CA THR A 74 -5.66 -3.54 -5.94
C THR A 74 -6.16 -4.28 -7.17
N LEU A 75 -7.29 -4.93 -7.05
CA LEU A 75 -8.08 -5.45 -8.17
C LEU A 75 -9.38 -4.64 -8.24
N PHE A 76 -9.59 -3.98 -9.38
CA PHE A 76 -10.76 -3.15 -9.62
C PHE A 76 -11.51 -3.64 -10.85
N PHE A 77 -12.69 -4.25 -10.67
CA PHE A 77 -13.56 -4.66 -11.77
C PHE A 77 -14.19 -3.44 -12.43
N SER A 78 -13.94 -3.26 -13.72
CA SER A 78 -14.42 -2.10 -14.47
C SER A 78 -14.46 -2.37 -15.96
N GLU A 79 -15.55 -1.99 -16.62
CA GLU A 79 -15.65 -1.99 -18.08
C GLU A 79 -14.95 -0.77 -18.71
N ALA A 80 -14.66 0.28 -17.93
CA ALA A 80 -14.02 1.50 -18.44
C ALA A 80 -12.54 1.32 -18.84
N GLY A 81 -11.90 0.26 -18.30
CA GLY A 81 -10.52 -0.11 -18.66
C GLY A 81 -9.44 0.78 -18.05
N THR A 82 -8.19 0.40 -18.33
CA THR A 82 -6.98 1.00 -17.72
C THR A 82 -6.78 2.46 -18.13
N VAL A 83 -7.08 2.81 -19.38
CA VAL A 83 -6.92 4.18 -19.90
C VAL A 83 -7.74 5.17 -19.07
N GLN A 84 -9.03 4.90 -18.88
CA GLN A 84 -9.90 5.78 -18.09
C GLN A 84 -9.45 5.89 -16.63
N TYR A 85 -8.96 4.81 -16.05
CA TYR A 85 -8.38 4.83 -14.70
C TYR A 85 -7.18 5.79 -14.63
N VAL A 86 -6.24 5.67 -15.59
CA VAL A 86 -5.04 6.50 -15.67
C VAL A 86 -5.40 7.97 -15.86
N GLU A 87 -6.34 8.29 -16.78
CA GLU A 87 -6.82 9.65 -16.96
C GLU A 87 -7.41 10.26 -15.69
N ASN A 88 -8.20 9.49 -14.94
CA ASN A 88 -8.74 9.93 -13.65
C ASN A 88 -7.63 10.16 -12.62
N MET A 89 -6.62 9.29 -12.56
CA MET A 89 -5.47 9.46 -11.67
C MET A 89 -4.69 10.72 -12.02
N ILE A 90 -4.43 10.98 -13.31
CA ILE A 90 -3.78 12.22 -13.77
C ILE A 90 -4.56 13.45 -13.31
N GLN A 91 -5.88 13.46 -13.45
CA GLN A 91 -6.71 14.58 -12.97
C GLN A 91 -6.61 14.81 -11.46
N ILE A 92 -6.49 13.74 -10.68
CA ILE A 92 -6.28 13.81 -9.22
C ILE A 92 -4.89 14.42 -8.95
N LEU A 93 -3.84 13.92 -9.59
CA LEU A 93 -2.47 14.39 -9.41
C LEU A 93 -2.30 15.87 -9.83
N GLU A 94 -2.92 16.29 -10.93
CA GLU A 94 -2.94 17.71 -11.34
C GLU A 94 -3.59 18.63 -10.29
N LYS A 95 -4.62 18.16 -9.60
CA LYS A 95 -5.19 18.91 -8.47
C LYS A 95 -4.24 18.92 -7.28
N ARG A 96 -3.60 17.78 -6.98
CA ARG A 96 -2.65 17.62 -5.87
C ARG A 96 -1.35 18.39 -6.07
N LYS A 97 -0.94 18.75 -7.30
CA LYS A 97 0.18 19.68 -7.55
C LYS A 97 0.03 21.03 -6.84
N LYS A 98 -1.20 21.43 -6.52
CA LYS A 98 -1.47 22.68 -5.78
C LYS A 98 -1.30 22.53 -4.27
N THR A 99 -1.14 21.31 -3.76
CA THR A 99 -1.10 20.99 -2.35
C THR A 99 0.16 20.23 -1.95
N ASP A 100 0.28 18.99 -2.38
CA ASP A 100 1.25 18.04 -1.87
C ASP A 100 2.00 17.22 -2.94
N CYS A 101 1.50 17.11 -4.16
CA CYS A 101 2.21 16.41 -5.24
C CYS A 101 3.31 17.31 -5.83
N ALA A 102 4.56 16.90 -5.70
CA ALA A 102 5.70 17.65 -6.23
C ALA A 102 5.88 17.43 -7.74
N TYR A 103 5.77 16.18 -8.18
CA TYR A 103 5.78 15.79 -9.58
C TYR A 103 5.02 14.48 -9.77
N TYR A 104 4.71 14.15 -11.02
CA TYR A 104 4.34 12.81 -11.47
C TYR A 104 4.82 12.56 -12.89
N TYR A 105 5.05 11.28 -13.23
CA TYR A 105 5.31 10.81 -14.59
C TYR A 105 4.36 9.68 -14.93
N VAL A 106 4.08 9.52 -16.24
CA VAL A 106 3.24 8.43 -16.76
C VAL A 106 3.98 7.79 -17.91
N HIS A 107 4.18 6.49 -17.82
CA HIS A 107 4.79 5.66 -18.84
C HIS A 107 3.75 4.66 -19.35
N GLU A 108 3.70 4.48 -20.66
CA GLU A 108 2.82 3.47 -21.29
C GLU A 108 3.67 2.50 -22.10
N LYS A 109 3.37 1.23 -21.94
CA LYS A 109 3.96 0.16 -22.75
C LYS A 109 2.98 -1.01 -22.87
N ASP A 110 2.66 -1.39 -24.11
CA ASP A 110 1.85 -2.57 -24.44
C ASP A 110 0.45 -2.57 -23.75
N GLY A 111 -0.13 -1.39 -23.51
CA GLY A 111 -1.42 -1.21 -22.85
C GLY A 111 -1.36 -1.29 -21.31
N GLU A 112 -0.19 -1.45 -20.74
CA GLU A 112 0.08 -1.29 -19.31
C GLU A 112 0.64 0.10 -19.04
N TYR A 113 0.38 0.64 -17.85
CA TYR A 113 0.81 1.97 -17.45
C TYR A 113 1.59 1.91 -16.14
N VAL A 114 2.64 2.73 -16.06
CA VAL A 114 3.29 3.05 -14.79
C VAL A 114 3.06 4.53 -14.51
N ILE A 115 2.55 4.82 -13.31
CA ILE A 115 2.40 6.19 -12.82
C ILE A 115 3.25 6.28 -11.56
N ASP A 116 4.31 7.06 -11.60
CA ASP A 116 5.10 7.38 -10.42
C ASP A 116 4.92 8.85 -10.03
N PHE A 117 4.86 9.13 -8.75
CA PHE A 117 4.68 10.48 -8.24
C PHE A 117 5.27 10.67 -6.84
N LEU A 118 5.73 11.88 -6.55
CA LEU A 118 6.25 12.30 -5.26
C LEU A 118 5.24 13.15 -4.51
N VAL A 119 4.96 12.77 -3.28
CA VAL A 119 4.14 13.52 -2.33
C VAL A 119 5.01 14.05 -1.19
N LEU A 120 4.76 15.31 -0.81
CA LEU A 120 5.38 15.95 0.34
C LEU A 120 4.28 16.37 1.32
N ASP A 121 4.06 15.56 2.35
CA ASP A 121 3.12 15.93 3.42
C ASP A 121 3.68 17.08 4.24
N ARG A 122 2.90 18.15 4.37
CA ARG A 122 3.33 19.40 5.03
C ARG A 122 2.35 19.83 6.09
N ALA A 123 2.86 20.07 7.28
CA ALA A 123 2.10 20.70 8.37
C ALA A 123 2.95 21.76 9.08
N GLY A 124 2.37 22.92 9.36
CA GLY A 124 3.05 24.00 10.08
C GLY A 124 4.31 24.53 9.38
N GLY A 125 4.36 24.44 8.02
CA GLY A 125 5.51 24.90 7.25
C GLY A 125 6.69 23.92 7.18
N LYS A 126 6.55 22.73 7.78
CA LYS A 126 7.55 21.65 7.73
C LYS A 126 7.03 20.48 6.89
N VAL A 127 7.95 19.75 6.26
CA VAL A 127 7.65 18.47 5.62
C VAL A 127 7.67 17.39 6.71
N ASN A 128 6.55 16.70 6.92
CA ASN A 128 6.44 15.60 7.88
C ASN A 128 7.02 14.31 7.30
N PHE A 129 6.70 14.03 6.03
CA PHE A 129 7.29 12.94 5.27
C PHE A 129 7.33 13.29 3.77
N ALA A 130 8.24 12.62 3.08
CA ALA A 130 8.28 12.53 1.63
C ALA A 130 7.96 11.10 1.21
N GLU A 131 7.10 10.92 0.20
CA GLU A 131 6.65 9.62 -0.27
C GLU A 131 6.63 9.55 -1.78
N VAL A 132 7.28 8.51 -2.33
CA VAL A 132 7.13 8.13 -3.73
C VAL A 132 6.20 6.95 -3.82
N ASP A 133 5.21 7.07 -4.70
CA ASP A 133 4.30 6.01 -5.09
C ASP A 133 4.55 5.61 -6.53
N ILE A 134 4.70 4.32 -6.80
CA ILE A 134 4.87 3.74 -8.13
C ILE A 134 3.73 2.77 -8.36
N ASN A 135 2.81 3.12 -9.26
CA ASN A 135 1.62 2.35 -9.61
C ASN A 135 1.80 1.68 -10.96
N HIS A 136 1.88 0.37 -11.00
CA HIS A 136 1.84 -0.42 -12.23
C HIS A 136 0.41 -0.90 -12.47
N CYS A 137 -0.24 -0.31 -13.46
CA CYS A 137 -1.64 -0.55 -13.82
C CYS A 137 -1.72 -1.41 -15.07
N LYS A 138 -2.38 -2.56 -15.01
CA LYS A 138 -2.54 -3.48 -16.14
C LYS A 138 -3.95 -4.00 -16.28
N PRO A 139 -4.45 -4.18 -17.53
CA PRO A 139 -5.73 -4.86 -17.76
C PRO A 139 -5.59 -6.35 -17.49
N VAL A 140 -6.56 -6.93 -16.78
CA VAL A 140 -6.61 -8.36 -16.49
C VAL A 140 -8.01 -8.92 -16.68
N ILE A 141 -8.11 -10.25 -16.84
CA ILE A 141 -9.39 -10.98 -16.80
C ILE A 141 -9.35 -11.89 -15.57
N VAL A 142 -10.28 -11.70 -14.67
CA VAL A 142 -10.42 -12.52 -13.46
C VAL A 142 -11.83 -13.10 -13.42
N ASN A 143 -11.96 -14.43 -13.35
CA ASN A 143 -13.23 -15.14 -13.39
C ASN A 143 -14.13 -14.72 -14.59
N GLY A 144 -13.52 -14.45 -15.76
CA GLY A 144 -14.24 -14.03 -16.97
C GLY A 144 -14.68 -12.56 -17.00
N LYS A 145 -14.40 -11.78 -15.96
CA LYS A 145 -14.71 -10.35 -15.89
C LYS A 145 -13.48 -9.50 -16.15
N LYS A 146 -13.64 -8.38 -16.83
CA LYS A 146 -12.59 -7.38 -17.02
C LYS A 146 -12.31 -6.68 -15.70
N ALA A 147 -11.02 -6.49 -15.42
CA ALA A 147 -10.56 -5.75 -14.27
C ALA A 147 -9.26 -5.00 -14.57
N ILE A 148 -8.93 -4.06 -13.73
CA ILE A 148 -7.62 -3.40 -13.67
C ILE A 148 -6.92 -3.92 -12.43
N GLN A 149 -5.73 -4.50 -12.61
CA GLN A 149 -4.84 -4.82 -11.51
C GLN A 149 -3.83 -3.69 -11.35
N ILE A 150 -3.70 -3.17 -10.12
CA ILE A 150 -2.74 -2.13 -9.79
C ILE A 150 -1.80 -2.71 -8.75
N ASN A 151 -0.54 -2.85 -9.12
CA ASN A 151 0.53 -3.17 -8.19
C ASN A 151 1.18 -1.86 -7.78
N LEU A 152 1.18 -1.54 -6.51
CA LEU A 152 1.74 -0.31 -5.97
C LEU A 152 2.95 -0.63 -5.09
N TYR A 153 4.04 0.08 -5.29
CA TYR A 153 5.13 0.20 -4.34
C TYR A 153 5.18 1.62 -3.81
N THR A 154 5.18 1.74 -2.48
CA THR A 154 5.34 3.01 -1.77
C THR A 154 6.66 3.03 -1.02
N ARG A 155 7.39 4.13 -1.14
CA ARG A 155 8.61 4.40 -0.37
C ARG A 155 8.48 5.74 0.33
N ARG A 156 8.64 5.75 1.67
CA ARG A 156 8.46 6.92 2.52
C ARG A 156 9.70 7.19 3.37
N ALA A 157 10.01 8.46 3.59
CA ALA A 157 11.04 8.93 4.48
C ALA A 157 10.51 10.04 5.42
N TYR A 158 11.06 10.08 6.63
CA TYR A 158 10.65 10.99 7.69
C TYR A 158 11.83 11.79 8.25
N GLY A 159 11.55 12.98 8.79
CA GLY A 159 12.54 13.78 9.52
C GLY A 159 13.83 14.03 8.73
N ASP A 160 14.96 13.71 9.33
CA ASP A 160 16.28 13.96 8.75
C ASP A 160 16.59 13.05 7.53
N ASP A 161 15.87 11.94 7.38
CA ASP A 161 16.04 11.03 6.24
C ASP A 161 15.38 11.54 4.95
N ILE A 162 14.57 12.62 5.01
CA ILE A 162 13.86 13.16 3.84
C ILE A 162 14.83 13.65 2.77
N ASN A 163 15.82 14.47 3.11
CA ASN A 163 16.75 15.02 2.12
C ASN A 163 17.58 13.92 1.44
N PRO A 164 18.26 13.01 2.18
CA PRO A 164 18.96 11.88 1.54
C PRO A 164 18.04 11.02 0.67
N PHE A 165 16.78 10.84 1.07
CA PHE A 165 15.81 10.10 0.28
C PHE A 165 15.53 10.81 -1.06
N LEU A 166 15.22 12.12 -1.02
CA LEU A 166 14.95 12.91 -2.23
C LEU A 166 16.13 12.91 -3.20
N GLU A 167 17.36 13.04 -2.69
CA GLU A 167 18.59 12.99 -3.50
C GLU A 167 18.81 11.61 -4.15
N SER A 168 18.27 10.55 -3.57
CA SER A 168 18.43 9.18 -4.08
C SER A 168 17.41 8.79 -5.16
N LEU A 169 16.38 9.61 -5.41
CA LEU A 169 15.26 9.22 -6.28
C LEU A 169 15.69 9.04 -7.74
N ASP A 170 16.51 9.94 -8.26
CA ASP A 170 16.99 9.89 -9.65
C ASP A 170 17.71 8.58 -9.97
N ASP A 171 18.43 8.02 -8.98
CA ASP A 171 19.18 6.78 -9.16
C ASP A 171 18.36 5.51 -8.92
N LYS A 172 17.27 5.60 -8.16
CA LYS A 172 16.56 4.40 -7.65
C LYS A 172 15.18 4.16 -8.25
N THR A 173 14.51 5.21 -8.71
CA THR A 173 13.12 5.09 -9.17
C THR A 173 12.99 4.12 -10.34
N ASP A 174 13.91 4.18 -11.31
CA ASP A 174 13.92 3.27 -12.44
C ASP A 174 14.11 1.81 -12.04
N ASP A 175 14.97 1.53 -11.06
CA ASP A 175 15.17 0.18 -10.53
C ASP A 175 13.91 -0.34 -9.86
N TRP A 176 13.22 0.49 -9.09
CA TRP A 176 11.95 0.13 -8.45
C TRP A 176 10.84 -0.11 -9.49
N ILE A 177 10.73 0.73 -10.52
CA ILE A 177 9.79 0.56 -11.63
C ILE A 177 10.07 -0.77 -12.34
N ASN A 178 11.32 -1.02 -12.70
CA ASN A 178 11.72 -2.25 -13.39
C ASN A 178 11.41 -3.50 -12.57
N GLU A 179 11.71 -3.52 -11.28
CA GLU A 179 11.41 -4.69 -10.44
C GLU A 179 9.91 -4.87 -10.25
N LEU A 180 9.15 -3.78 -10.00
CA LEU A 180 7.70 -3.83 -9.80
C LEU A 180 6.97 -4.37 -11.04
N THR A 181 7.35 -3.91 -12.21
CA THR A 181 6.75 -4.35 -13.48
C THR A 181 7.09 -5.80 -13.84
N GLN A 182 8.22 -6.32 -13.34
CA GLN A 182 8.65 -7.71 -13.52
C GLN A 182 8.05 -8.66 -12.47
N MET A 183 7.43 -8.15 -11.40
CA MET A 183 6.76 -9.00 -10.43
C MET A 183 5.61 -9.77 -11.08
N ASN A 184 5.70 -11.11 -11.05
CA ASN A 184 4.63 -11.96 -11.56
C ASN A 184 3.49 -12.11 -10.55
N ILE A 185 2.81 -10.98 -10.26
CA ILE A 185 1.63 -10.96 -9.39
C ILE A 185 0.40 -11.30 -10.24
N VAL A 186 -0.23 -12.42 -9.91
CA VAL A 186 -1.46 -12.89 -10.58
C VAL A 186 -2.58 -12.97 -9.55
N CYS A 187 -3.57 -12.08 -9.69
CA CYS A 187 -4.77 -12.12 -8.86
C CYS A 187 -5.68 -13.27 -9.30
N LYS A 188 -6.10 -14.07 -8.32
CA LYS A 188 -7.11 -15.11 -8.47
C LYS A 188 -8.13 -14.91 -7.37
N MET A 189 -9.40 -15.10 -7.67
CA MET A 189 -10.46 -15.02 -6.67
C MET A 189 -11.07 -16.41 -6.46
N LYS A 190 -11.44 -16.67 -5.21
CA LYS A 190 -12.22 -17.88 -4.88
C LYS A 190 -13.64 -17.76 -5.36
#